data_28ecd2a61e14aab31f388ccd9ba0ddfd
#
_entry.id   28ecd2a61e14aab31f388ccd9ba0ddfd
#
_cell.length_a   1.000
_cell.length_b   1.000
_cell.length_c   1.000
_cell.angle_alpha   90.00
_cell.angle_beta   90.00
_cell.angle_gamma   90.00
#
_symmetry.space_group_name_H-M   'P 1'
#
loop_
_entity.id
_entity.type
_entity.pdbx_description
1 polymer ?
#
loop_
_entity_poly.entity_id
_entity_poly.type
_entity_poly.pdbx_seq_one_letter_code
_entity_poly.pdbx_strand_id
1 'polypeptide(L)'
;MREGWTVTMLSCLLVSLLLLFPTVKAAPRAMLNRLSGNGSGNYLTNEELWFSQTLDHFSPYDHCNFQQRYYEYLDYFRAPDGPIFLVICGESSCNGIKNDYISVLAKKFQAAVVSLEHRYYGKSSPFKALTTENLRYLSSKQALFDLAIFRQNYQDSLNAKLNRTKSENPWFVFGVSYSGALSAWFRLKFPHLSCGSLASSAVVLAIYNFTEFDQQIGESAGVECKTALQQTTQLIEQKLGIDGKALKASFNAADLVIDGDFMYFLADAAVTAFQYGNPDILCKPLVEAKKAGEDLVDAYAKFVKEYYLGTSGVNVQSYNQKYLKNTAVSENSSDRLWWFQVCTEFAYFQVAPSNDSIRSSKVDTRYHLDLCKNVFGKGIFPDVDATNIYYGGTKIAGSKIVFTNGSQDPWRHASKQISSPDMPSYTMTCYNCGHGTDMRGCPQSPFNIEGNDKNCTSPDAVHKVRQKIIEHMDLWLSQCQDQDTGRNCI
;
A
#
# COMPACT_ATOMS: atom_id res chain seq x y z
N MET A 1 -18.23 -81.56 -19.78
CA MET A 1 -19.18 -80.63 -19.11
C MET A 1 -18.58 -80.21 -17.77
N ARG A 2 -18.23 -79.04 -17.61
CA ARG A 2 -17.68 -78.25 -16.52
C ARG A 2 -16.31 -77.61 -16.90
N GLU A 3 -16.41 -76.44 -17.41
CA GLU A 3 -15.27 -75.57 -17.63
C GLU A 3 -14.91 -74.86 -16.33
N GLY A 4 -13.64 -74.89 -15.95
CA GLY A 4 -13.08 -74.17 -14.81
C GLY A 4 -12.41 -72.91 -15.26
N TRP A 5 -12.79 -71.81 -14.70
CA TRP A 5 -12.18 -70.49 -14.92
C TRP A 5 -10.97 -70.33 -14.01
N THR A 6 -9.80 -70.16 -14.59
CA THR A 6 -8.58 -69.74 -13.89
C THR A 6 -8.52 -68.22 -13.86
N VAL A 7 -8.50 -67.62 -12.67
CA VAL A 7 -8.28 -66.21 -12.43
C VAL A 7 -6.77 -65.97 -12.38
N THR A 8 -6.26 -65.26 -13.35
CA THR A 8 -4.89 -64.73 -13.37
C THR A 8 -4.86 -63.38 -12.65
N MET A 9 -4.17 -63.30 -11.52
CA MET A 9 -3.84 -62.05 -10.85
C MET A 9 -2.79 -61.30 -11.68
N LEU A 10 -3.19 -60.14 -12.19
CA LEU A 10 -2.30 -59.17 -12.84
C LEU A 10 -1.88 -58.16 -11.79
N SER A 11 -0.61 -58.16 -11.41
CA SER A 11 0.00 -57.19 -10.52
C SER A 11 0.08 -55.81 -11.22
N CYS A 12 -0.74 -54.88 -10.83
CA CYS A 12 -0.58 -53.47 -11.23
C CYS A 12 0.58 -52.81 -10.45
N LEU A 13 1.72 -52.68 -11.10
CA LEU A 13 2.77 -51.75 -10.70
C LEU A 13 2.26 -50.31 -10.87
N LEU A 14 1.92 -49.65 -9.79
CA LEU A 14 1.71 -48.23 -9.73
C LEU A 14 3.04 -47.52 -9.90
N VAL A 15 3.34 -47.09 -11.11
CA VAL A 15 4.38 -46.09 -11.39
C VAL A 15 3.82 -44.73 -10.97
N SER A 16 4.25 -44.27 -9.81
CA SER A 16 3.99 -42.93 -9.34
C SER A 16 4.76 -41.93 -10.23
N LEU A 17 4.09 -41.41 -11.24
CA LEU A 17 4.56 -40.25 -12.01
C LEU A 17 4.43 -39.03 -11.10
N LEU A 18 5.50 -38.65 -10.39
CA LEU A 18 5.65 -37.35 -9.77
C LEU A 18 5.69 -36.31 -10.88
N LEU A 19 4.53 -35.80 -11.21
CA LEU A 19 4.41 -34.53 -11.96
C LEU A 19 4.98 -33.44 -11.08
N LEU A 20 6.23 -33.10 -11.32
CA LEU A 20 6.84 -31.82 -10.87
C LEU A 20 6.09 -30.67 -11.54
N PHE A 21 5.01 -30.24 -10.91
CA PHE A 21 4.47 -28.93 -11.20
C PHE A 21 5.51 -27.91 -10.72
N PRO A 22 5.99 -27.01 -11.59
CA PRO A 22 6.78 -25.88 -11.10
C PRO A 22 5.90 -25.10 -10.15
N THR A 23 6.31 -25.02 -8.89
CA THR A 23 5.70 -24.11 -7.91
C THR A 23 5.79 -22.72 -8.48
N VAL A 24 4.68 -22.21 -9.00
CA VAL A 24 4.53 -20.81 -9.36
C VAL A 24 4.71 -20.04 -8.05
N LYS A 25 5.91 -19.47 -7.87
CA LYS A 25 6.17 -18.56 -6.77
C LYS A 25 5.19 -17.40 -6.89
N ALA A 26 4.50 -17.15 -5.80
CA ALA A 26 3.45 -16.17 -5.68
C ALA A 26 3.80 -14.82 -6.32
N ALA A 27 2.79 -14.21 -6.95
CA ALA A 27 2.81 -12.87 -7.50
C ALA A 27 3.26 -11.81 -6.47
N PRO A 28 3.75 -10.65 -6.91
CA PRO A 28 4.32 -9.66 -6.01
C PRO A 28 3.26 -9.17 -5.02
N ARG A 29 3.61 -9.25 -3.76
CA ARG A 29 2.90 -8.56 -2.69
C ARG A 29 2.99 -7.07 -2.99
N ALA A 30 1.88 -6.35 -2.89
CA ALA A 30 1.85 -4.91 -3.00
C ALA A 30 2.98 -4.26 -2.16
N MET A 31 3.52 -3.15 -2.64
CA MET A 31 4.73 -2.50 -2.11
C MET A 31 4.80 -2.38 -0.59
N LEU A 32 3.68 -2.26 0.10
CA LEU A 32 3.57 -2.13 1.56
C LEU A 32 3.86 -3.41 2.35
N ASN A 33 3.63 -4.60 1.79
CA ASN A 33 3.86 -5.87 2.51
C ASN A 33 5.30 -6.39 2.44
N ARG A 34 6.19 -5.74 1.70
CA ARG A 34 7.52 -6.27 1.37
C ARG A 34 8.59 -6.08 2.45
N LEU A 35 8.32 -5.29 3.49
CA LEU A 35 9.31 -4.98 4.52
C LEU A 35 9.12 -5.74 5.84
N SER A 36 8.12 -6.61 5.94
CA SER A 36 7.99 -7.51 7.09
C SER A 36 8.66 -8.85 6.78
N GLY A 37 9.75 -9.14 7.45
CA GLY A 37 10.41 -10.44 7.38
C GLY A 37 9.45 -11.60 7.67
N ASN A 38 9.65 -12.72 6.99
CA ASN A 38 8.89 -13.96 7.18
C ASN A 38 9.14 -14.54 8.59
N GLY A 39 8.19 -14.30 9.50
CA GLY A 39 8.19 -14.93 10.83
C GLY A 39 6.77 -14.95 11.40
N SER A 40 6.37 -16.04 12.01
CA SER A 40 5.08 -16.21 12.71
C SER A 40 4.85 -15.23 13.89
N GLY A 41 5.74 -14.26 14.11
CA GLY A 41 5.64 -13.21 15.12
C GLY A 41 5.22 -11.83 14.58
N ASN A 42 4.96 -11.71 13.27
CA ASN A 42 4.69 -10.40 12.64
C ASN A 42 3.24 -9.94 12.76
N TYR A 43 2.32 -10.77 13.22
CA TYR A 43 0.91 -10.45 13.38
C TYR A 43 0.45 -10.64 14.83
N LEU A 44 -0.41 -9.74 15.31
CA LEU A 44 -1.17 -9.93 16.55
C LEU A 44 -2.24 -11.00 16.33
N THR A 45 -2.89 -10.97 15.18
CA THR A 45 -3.83 -11.98 14.73
C THR A 45 -3.87 -12.06 13.20
N ASN A 46 -4.16 -13.24 12.69
CA ASN A 46 -4.47 -13.52 11.28
C ASN A 46 -5.75 -14.36 11.15
N GLU A 47 -6.58 -14.39 12.19
CA GLU A 47 -7.89 -15.03 12.17
C GLU A 47 -8.85 -14.25 11.28
N GLU A 48 -9.33 -14.90 10.21
CA GLU A 48 -10.21 -14.28 9.21
C GLU A 48 -11.65 -14.26 9.71
N LEU A 49 -12.22 -13.07 9.76
CA LEU A 49 -13.62 -12.83 10.03
C LEU A 49 -14.30 -12.22 8.79
N TRP A 50 -15.61 -12.34 8.69
CA TRP A 50 -16.37 -11.98 7.48
C TRP A 50 -17.54 -11.08 7.80
N PHE A 51 -17.72 -10.07 6.96
CA PHE A 51 -18.78 -9.10 7.04
C PHE A 51 -19.55 -9.06 5.71
N SER A 52 -20.89 -9.09 5.78
CA SER A 52 -21.72 -8.94 4.59
C SER A 52 -21.85 -7.46 4.23
N GLN A 53 -21.15 -7.06 3.16
CA GLN A 53 -21.05 -5.66 2.73
C GLN A 53 -21.94 -5.37 1.53
N THR A 54 -22.53 -4.17 1.45
CA THR A 54 -23.28 -3.69 0.30
C THR A 54 -22.38 -3.51 -0.92
N LEU A 55 -22.81 -3.98 -2.09
CA LEU A 55 -22.05 -3.88 -3.33
C LEU A 55 -21.99 -2.43 -3.83
N ASP A 56 -23.13 -1.76 -3.97
CA ASP A 56 -23.22 -0.39 -4.43
C ASP A 56 -23.91 0.51 -3.42
N HIS A 57 -23.15 1.32 -2.72
CA HIS A 57 -23.67 2.26 -1.71
C HIS A 57 -24.41 3.46 -2.30
N PHE A 58 -24.37 3.65 -3.61
CA PHE A 58 -24.94 4.81 -4.29
C PHE A 58 -26.18 4.48 -5.12
N SER A 59 -26.51 3.19 -5.27
CA SER A 59 -27.70 2.75 -5.96
C SER A 59 -28.83 2.45 -4.98
N PRO A 60 -29.97 3.15 -5.05
CA PRO A 60 -31.12 2.84 -4.20
C PRO A 60 -31.85 1.55 -4.62
N TYR A 61 -31.48 0.96 -5.74
CA TYR A 61 -32.12 -0.22 -6.32
C TYR A 61 -31.28 -1.48 -6.28
N ASP A 62 -29.96 -1.34 -6.08
CA ASP A 62 -29.06 -2.48 -5.98
C ASP A 62 -28.87 -2.87 -4.51
N HIS A 63 -29.41 -4.02 -4.13
CA HIS A 63 -29.31 -4.59 -2.79
C HIS A 63 -28.37 -5.79 -2.75
N CYS A 64 -27.50 -5.95 -3.76
CA CYS A 64 -26.50 -7.00 -3.78
C CYS A 64 -25.46 -6.80 -2.67
N ASN A 65 -25.02 -7.91 -2.09
CA ASN A 65 -24.00 -7.93 -1.07
C ASN A 65 -22.84 -8.83 -1.48
N PHE A 66 -21.68 -8.59 -0.88
CA PHE A 66 -20.51 -9.46 -0.99
C PHE A 66 -19.88 -9.70 0.37
N GLN A 67 -19.05 -10.73 0.49
CA GLN A 67 -18.34 -11.02 1.71
C GLN A 67 -17.03 -10.22 1.73
N GLN A 68 -16.85 -9.42 2.78
CA GLN A 68 -15.66 -8.60 3.00
C GLN A 68 -14.92 -9.14 4.22
N ARG A 69 -13.62 -9.43 4.07
CA ARG A 69 -12.78 -9.97 5.12
C ARG A 69 -12.35 -8.88 6.10
N TYR A 70 -12.36 -9.20 7.39
CA TYR A 70 -11.82 -8.32 8.42
C TYR A 70 -11.09 -9.13 9.49
N TYR A 71 -10.37 -8.43 10.36
CA TYR A 71 -9.66 -8.99 11.49
C TYR A 71 -9.96 -8.21 12.75
N GLU A 72 -9.96 -8.88 13.91
CA GLU A 72 -10.11 -8.23 15.19
C GLU A 72 -9.07 -8.74 16.21
N TYR A 73 -8.58 -7.84 17.06
CA TYR A 73 -7.68 -8.16 18.15
C TYR A 73 -8.11 -7.42 19.42
N LEU A 74 -8.49 -8.18 20.45
CA LEU A 74 -9.13 -7.67 21.67
C LEU A 74 -8.28 -7.81 22.93
N ASP A 75 -7.09 -8.43 22.87
CA ASP A 75 -6.29 -8.72 24.07
C ASP A 75 -5.84 -7.47 24.84
N TYR A 76 -5.75 -6.33 24.17
CA TYR A 76 -5.45 -5.05 24.81
C TYR A 76 -6.70 -4.24 25.17
N PHE A 77 -7.88 -4.69 24.76
CA PHE A 77 -9.09 -3.91 24.90
C PHE A 77 -9.56 -3.80 26.35
N ARG A 78 -9.65 -2.57 26.85
CA ARG A 78 -10.30 -2.29 28.14
C ARG A 78 -11.83 -2.32 27.97
N ALA A 79 -12.40 -3.50 28.02
CA ALA A 79 -13.86 -3.62 27.95
C ALA A 79 -14.54 -3.01 29.20
N PRO A 80 -15.72 -2.37 29.08
CA PRO A 80 -16.48 -2.22 27.83
C PRO A 80 -16.13 -0.92 27.05
N ASP A 81 -15.45 0.06 27.65
CA ASP A 81 -15.44 1.47 27.23
C ASP A 81 -14.11 1.92 26.57
N GLY A 82 -13.17 0.99 26.38
CA GLY A 82 -11.89 1.28 25.72
C GLY A 82 -12.09 1.75 24.26
N PRO A 83 -11.10 2.46 23.70
CA PRO A 83 -11.16 2.89 22.31
C PRO A 83 -11.06 1.72 21.32
N ILE A 84 -11.54 1.96 20.10
CA ILE A 84 -11.41 1.03 18.97
C ILE A 84 -10.58 1.69 17.88
N PHE A 85 -9.54 1.00 17.43
CA PHE A 85 -8.64 1.42 16.37
C PHE A 85 -9.03 0.73 15.08
N LEU A 86 -9.49 1.51 14.09
CA LEU A 86 -9.77 1.03 12.75
C LEU A 86 -8.52 1.21 11.88
N VAL A 87 -7.85 0.11 11.55
CA VAL A 87 -6.71 0.08 10.65
C VAL A 87 -7.20 -0.26 9.25
N ILE A 88 -7.10 0.70 8.35
CA ILE A 88 -7.54 0.53 6.97
C ILE A 88 -6.50 -0.27 6.18
N CYS A 89 -6.91 -1.40 5.60
CA CYS A 89 -6.09 -2.11 4.62
C CYS A 89 -6.16 -1.36 3.28
N GLY A 90 -5.01 -1.24 2.60
CA GLY A 90 -4.89 -0.52 1.34
C GLY A 90 -5.07 -1.40 0.12
N GLU A 91 -4.28 -1.12 -0.89
CA GLU A 91 -4.31 -1.68 -2.25
C GLU A 91 -3.64 -3.06 -2.36
N SER A 92 -3.81 -3.90 -1.36
CA SER A 92 -3.27 -5.27 -1.33
C SER A 92 -4.11 -6.20 -0.45
N SER A 93 -3.83 -7.51 -0.54
CA SER A 93 -4.38 -8.48 0.39
C SER A 93 -4.05 -8.12 1.84
N CYS A 94 -5.06 -8.10 2.68
CA CYS A 94 -4.95 -7.89 4.11
C CYS A 94 -4.78 -9.25 4.80
N ASN A 95 -3.66 -9.49 5.46
CA ASN A 95 -3.31 -10.81 5.99
C ASN A 95 -3.33 -10.88 7.53
N GLY A 96 -4.02 -9.92 8.17
CA GLY A 96 -4.10 -9.83 9.63
C GLY A 96 -3.73 -8.45 10.18
N ILE A 97 -3.79 -8.32 11.49
CA ILE A 97 -3.35 -7.13 12.22
C ILE A 97 -1.86 -7.30 12.54
N LYS A 98 -1.04 -6.40 12.00
CA LYS A 98 0.42 -6.45 12.17
C LYS A 98 0.83 -6.13 13.60
N ASN A 99 1.88 -6.83 14.06
CA ASN A 99 2.56 -6.52 15.31
C ASN A 99 3.69 -5.50 15.04
N ASP A 100 3.29 -4.28 14.73
CA ASP A 100 4.16 -3.12 14.49
C ASP A 100 3.82 -1.95 15.43
N TYR A 101 4.00 -0.70 15.01
CA TYR A 101 3.73 0.44 15.90
C TYR A 101 2.24 0.55 16.29
N ILE A 102 1.30 -0.02 15.52
CA ILE A 102 -0.11 -0.06 15.92
C ILE A 102 -0.30 -0.89 17.21
N SER A 103 0.49 -1.94 17.43
CA SER A 103 0.42 -2.77 18.64
C SER A 103 0.86 -1.97 19.88
N VAL A 104 1.85 -1.09 19.73
CA VAL A 104 2.34 -0.19 20.79
C VAL A 104 1.23 0.80 21.18
N LEU A 105 0.60 1.42 20.18
CA LEU A 105 -0.50 2.35 20.41
C LEU A 105 -1.72 1.65 21.04
N ALA A 106 -2.10 0.49 20.54
CA ALA A 106 -3.24 -0.27 21.06
C ALA A 106 -3.02 -0.67 22.53
N LYS A 107 -1.81 -1.12 22.86
CA LYS A 107 -1.45 -1.44 24.25
C LYS A 107 -1.46 -0.22 25.15
N LYS A 108 -0.90 0.93 24.71
CA LYS A 108 -0.90 2.19 25.45
C LYS A 108 -2.32 2.67 25.76
N PHE A 109 -3.18 2.69 24.77
CA PHE A 109 -4.55 3.21 24.90
C PHE A 109 -5.56 2.17 25.35
N GLN A 110 -5.12 0.93 25.60
CA GLN A 110 -6.00 -0.20 25.94
C GLN A 110 -7.13 -0.36 24.92
N ALA A 111 -6.77 -0.35 23.64
CA ALA A 111 -7.68 -0.33 22.52
C ALA A 111 -7.92 -1.72 21.93
N ALA A 112 -9.14 -1.96 21.45
CA ALA A 112 -9.37 -2.99 20.44
C ALA A 112 -8.77 -2.55 19.11
N VAL A 113 -8.29 -3.49 18.29
CA VAL A 113 -7.85 -3.22 16.93
C VAL A 113 -8.71 -4.01 15.97
N VAL A 114 -9.29 -3.33 14.99
CA VAL A 114 -10.03 -3.95 13.89
C VAL A 114 -9.44 -3.51 12.56
N SER A 115 -9.40 -4.39 11.59
CA SER A 115 -8.83 -4.12 10.28
C SER A 115 -9.74 -4.65 9.20
N LEU A 116 -10.20 -3.78 8.29
CA LEU A 116 -11.08 -4.15 7.18
C LEU A 116 -10.29 -4.23 5.88
N GLU A 117 -10.39 -5.36 5.18
CA GLU A 117 -9.82 -5.52 3.86
C GLU A 117 -10.58 -4.66 2.84
N HIS A 118 -9.84 -4.00 1.95
CA HIS A 118 -10.44 -3.17 0.91
C HIS A 118 -11.22 -4.04 -0.09
N ARG A 119 -12.42 -3.58 -0.51
CA ARG A 119 -13.19 -4.26 -1.56
C ARG A 119 -12.32 -4.61 -2.76
N TYR A 120 -12.55 -5.77 -3.38
CA TYR A 120 -11.82 -6.42 -4.47
C TYR A 120 -10.45 -6.99 -4.11
N TYR A 121 -9.72 -6.41 -3.17
CA TYR A 121 -8.39 -6.89 -2.82
C TYR A 121 -8.46 -8.16 -1.96
N GLY A 122 -7.41 -8.97 -2.06
CA GLY A 122 -7.29 -10.21 -1.31
C GLY A 122 -8.45 -11.18 -1.57
N LYS A 123 -9.19 -11.51 -0.51
CA LYS A 123 -10.36 -12.39 -0.58
C LYS A 123 -11.70 -11.65 -0.66
N SER A 124 -11.70 -10.32 -0.65
CA SER A 124 -12.89 -9.47 -0.61
C SER A 124 -13.38 -9.06 -2.00
N SER A 125 -13.24 -9.92 -3.01
CA SER A 125 -13.73 -9.63 -4.36
C SER A 125 -15.22 -9.92 -4.48
N PRO A 126 -16.05 -8.93 -4.91
CA PRO A 126 -17.47 -9.14 -5.18
C PRO A 126 -17.77 -10.07 -6.36
N PHE A 127 -16.81 -10.22 -7.28
CA PHE A 127 -17.01 -10.93 -8.53
C PHE A 127 -15.95 -12.02 -8.75
N LYS A 128 -16.30 -13.01 -9.57
CA LYS A 128 -15.39 -14.10 -9.97
C LYS A 128 -14.43 -13.73 -11.09
N ALA A 129 -14.59 -12.55 -11.69
CA ALA A 129 -13.72 -12.02 -12.73
C ALA A 129 -13.56 -10.51 -12.60
N LEU A 130 -12.34 -10.01 -12.83
CA LEU A 130 -11.97 -8.60 -12.74
C LEU A 130 -12.09 -7.90 -14.10
N THR A 131 -13.22 -8.11 -14.81
CA THR A 131 -13.49 -7.37 -16.06
C THR A 131 -13.62 -5.88 -15.77
N THR A 132 -13.36 -5.01 -16.74
CA THR A 132 -13.53 -3.56 -16.57
C THR A 132 -14.94 -3.19 -16.11
N GLU A 133 -15.95 -3.90 -16.61
CA GLU A 133 -17.33 -3.71 -16.19
C GLU A 133 -17.55 -4.07 -14.71
N ASN A 134 -17.03 -5.21 -14.26
CA ASN A 134 -17.14 -5.63 -12.87
C ASN A 134 -16.37 -4.69 -11.92
N LEU A 135 -15.29 -4.05 -12.40
CA LEU A 135 -14.49 -3.11 -11.60
C LEU A 135 -15.18 -1.75 -11.39
N ARG A 136 -16.31 -1.46 -11.97
CA ARG A 136 -17.02 -0.17 -11.80
C ARG A 136 -17.35 0.21 -10.35
N TYR A 137 -17.39 -0.78 -9.46
CA TYR A 137 -17.61 -0.55 -8.02
C TYR A 137 -16.30 -0.42 -7.22
N LEU A 138 -15.14 -0.57 -7.86
CA LEU A 138 -13.84 -0.34 -7.24
C LEU A 138 -13.52 1.15 -7.28
N SER A 139 -13.92 1.86 -6.24
CA SER A 139 -13.59 3.28 -6.06
C SER A 139 -13.34 3.63 -4.60
N SER A 140 -12.60 4.70 -4.38
CA SER A 140 -12.35 5.26 -3.04
C SER A 140 -13.64 5.66 -2.33
N LYS A 141 -14.62 6.18 -3.07
CA LYS A 141 -15.94 6.55 -2.53
C LYS A 141 -16.68 5.34 -1.99
N GLN A 142 -16.74 4.24 -2.75
CA GLN A 142 -17.34 2.98 -2.29
C GLN A 142 -16.60 2.42 -1.08
N ALA A 143 -15.26 2.43 -1.09
CA ALA A 143 -14.44 1.94 0.02
C ALA A 143 -14.65 2.76 1.31
N LEU A 144 -14.85 4.06 1.22
CA LEU A 144 -15.16 4.90 2.38
C LEU A 144 -16.52 4.55 3.00
N PHE A 145 -17.52 4.25 2.18
CA PHE A 145 -18.81 3.78 2.69
C PHE A 145 -18.72 2.37 3.27
N ASP A 146 -17.88 1.48 2.70
CA ASP A 146 -17.60 0.18 3.33
C ASP A 146 -17.11 0.35 4.77
N LEU A 147 -16.14 1.23 4.97
CA LEU A 147 -15.57 1.53 6.29
C LEU A 147 -16.64 2.08 7.25
N ALA A 148 -17.51 2.98 6.77
CA ALA A 148 -18.55 3.61 7.58
C ALA A 148 -19.61 2.59 8.03
N ILE A 149 -20.11 1.77 7.11
CA ILE A 149 -21.10 0.73 7.38
C ILE A 149 -20.50 -0.37 8.27
N PHE A 150 -19.28 -0.81 7.99
CA PHE A 150 -18.57 -1.77 8.84
C PHE A 150 -18.41 -1.25 10.27
N ARG A 151 -17.95 0.00 10.44
CA ARG A 151 -17.76 0.63 11.76
C ARG A 151 -19.05 0.63 12.57
N GLN A 152 -20.18 1.01 11.98
CA GLN A 152 -21.48 1.02 12.68
C GLN A 152 -21.91 -0.38 13.08
N ASN A 153 -21.89 -1.33 12.14
CA ASN A 153 -22.29 -2.71 12.43
C ASN A 153 -21.37 -3.39 13.45
N TYR A 154 -20.06 -3.09 13.41
CA TYR A 154 -19.12 -3.61 14.40
C TYR A 154 -19.44 -3.05 15.81
N GLN A 155 -19.72 -1.75 15.92
CA GLN A 155 -20.12 -1.13 17.18
C GLN A 155 -21.40 -1.76 17.73
N ASP A 156 -22.42 -1.95 16.89
CA ASP A 156 -23.69 -2.59 17.31
C ASP A 156 -23.47 -4.04 17.75
N SER A 157 -22.64 -4.79 17.02
CA SER A 157 -22.28 -6.16 17.37
C SER A 157 -21.51 -6.23 18.70
N LEU A 158 -20.59 -5.30 18.93
CA LEU A 158 -19.84 -5.19 20.19
C LEU A 158 -20.80 -4.85 21.35
N ASN A 159 -21.72 -3.92 21.16
CA ASN A 159 -22.75 -3.59 22.15
C ASN A 159 -23.60 -4.81 22.52
N ALA A 160 -24.02 -5.59 21.54
CA ALA A 160 -24.77 -6.82 21.77
C ALA A 160 -23.93 -7.85 22.55
N LYS A 161 -22.67 -8.08 22.16
CA LYS A 161 -21.75 -8.98 22.88
C LYS A 161 -21.51 -8.58 24.33
N LEU A 162 -21.51 -7.27 24.64
CA LEU A 162 -21.25 -6.71 25.96
C LEU A 162 -22.55 -6.39 26.76
N ASN A 163 -23.72 -6.80 26.25
CA ASN A 163 -25.02 -6.50 26.85
C ASN A 163 -25.25 -5.00 27.13
N ARG A 164 -24.82 -4.13 26.22
CA ARG A 164 -25.00 -2.68 26.29
C ARG A 164 -26.08 -2.21 25.32
N THR A 165 -26.81 -1.15 25.70
CA THR A 165 -27.75 -0.48 24.80
C THR A 165 -27.09 0.80 24.26
N LYS A 166 -26.89 0.89 22.95
CA LYS A 166 -26.49 2.11 22.21
C LYS A 166 -25.33 2.91 22.85
N SER A 167 -24.30 2.23 23.36
CA SER A 167 -23.08 2.89 23.80
C SER A 167 -22.10 3.02 22.63
N GLU A 168 -21.40 4.15 22.57
CA GLU A 168 -20.34 4.40 21.58
C GLU A 168 -18.98 4.26 22.23
N ASN A 169 -18.06 3.56 21.57
CA ASN A 169 -16.65 3.56 21.93
C ASN A 169 -15.96 4.68 21.16
N PRO A 170 -14.89 5.30 21.69
CA PRO A 170 -14.08 6.23 20.93
C PRO A 170 -13.36 5.51 19.78
N TRP A 171 -13.61 5.92 18.54
CA TRP A 171 -12.98 5.33 17.37
C TRP A 171 -11.83 6.21 16.87
N PHE A 172 -10.70 5.61 16.52
CA PHE A 172 -9.58 6.28 15.87
C PHE A 172 -9.15 5.52 14.63
N VAL A 173 -8.88 6.23 13.52
CA VAL A 173 -8.67 5.61 12.22
C VAL A 173 -7.21 5.74 11.80
N PHE A 174 -6.62 4.69 11.25
CA PHE A 174 -5.23 4.62 10.85
C PHE A 174 -5.09 4.15 9.41
N GLY A 175 -4.18 4.77 8.68
CA GLY A 175 -3.81 4.31 7.35
C GLY A 175 -2.44 4.83 6.93
N VAL A 176 -1.81 4.14 5.98
CA VAL A 176 -0.51 4.47 5.40
C VAL A 176 -0.63 4.48 3.89
N SER A 177 -0.04 5.47 3.19
CA SER A 177 -0.09 5.56 1.73
C SER A 177 -1.51 5.82 1.21
N TYR A 178 -2.01 5.01 0.29
CA TYR A 178 -3.41 5.09 -0.16
C TYR A 178 -4.40 4.86 1.00
N SER A 179 -4.16 3.89 1.87
CA SER A 179 -5.00 3.75 3.07
C SER A 179 -4.84 4.93 4.04
N GLY A 180 -3.72 5.64 4.01
CA GLY A 180 -3.54 6.94 4.68
C GLY A 180 -4.44 8.02 4.10
N ALA A 181 -4.57 8.08 2.77
CA ALA A 181 -5.54 8.96 2.12
C ALA A 181 -6.98 8.59 2.51
N LEU A 182 -7.33 7.29 2.48
CA LEU A 182 -8.64 6.82 2.96
C LEU A 182 -8.90 7.18 4.43
N SER A 183 -7.88 7.13 5.30
CA SER A 183 -8.00 7.54 6.71
C SER A 183 -8.33 9.02 6.84
N ALA A 184 -7.62 9.89 6.10
CA ALA A 184 -7.91 11.32 6.05
C ALA A 184 -9.31 11.61 5.47
N TRP A 185 -9.65 10.95 4.36
CA TRP A 185 -10.96 11.13 3.69
C TRP A 185 -12.11 10.56 4.51
N PHE A 186 -11.89 9.48 5.26
CA PHE A 186 -12.89 8.95 6.20
C PHE A 186 -13.24 10.00 7.27
N ARG A 187 -12.22 10.58 7.90
CA ARG A 187 -12.46 11.64 8.89
C ARG A 187 -13.07 12.90 8.27
N LEU A 188 -12.70 13.25 7.04
CA LEU A 188 -13.29 14.36 6.28
C LEU A 188 -14.80 14.14 6.03
N LYS A 189 -15.19 12.93 5.57
CA LYS A 189 -16.56 12.64 5.12
C LYS A 189 -17.48 12.17 6.24
N PHE A 190 -16.94 11.53 7.26
CA PHE A 190 -17.68 10.95 8.38
C PHE A 190 -17.13 11.42 9.74
N PRO A 191 -17.09 12.74 10.00
CA PRO A 191 -16.49 13.27 11.24
C PRO A 191 -17.21 12.80 12.51
N HIS A 192 -18.45 12.37 12.42
CA HIS A 192 -19.25 11.81 13.51
C HIS A 192 -18.94 10.34 13.82
N LEU A 193 -18.18 9.65 12.97
CA LEU A 193 -17.87 8.21 13.15
C LEU A 193 -16.48 7.94 13.75
N SER A 194 -15.66 8.98 13.97
CA SER A 194 -14.35 8.82 14.55
C SER A 194 -13.94 10.04 15.39
N CYS A 195 -13.12 9.84 16.39
CA CYS A 195 -12.57 10.90 17.23
C CYS A 195 -11.41 11.63 16.53
N GLY A 196 -10.72 10.94 15.65
CA GLY A 196 -9.62 11.45 14.86
C GLY A 196 -9.04 10.40 13.93
N SER A 197 -8.03 10.80 13.16
CA SER A 197 -7.33 9.89 12.25
C SER A 197 -5.84 10.20 12.14
N LEU A 198 -5.05 9.15 11.83
CA LEU A 198 -3.66 9.25 11.41
C LEU A 198 -3.55 8.91 9.93
N ALA A 199 -3.03 9.85 9.17
CA ALA A 199 -2.81 9.79 7.73
C ALA A 199 -1.31 9.78 7.44
N SER A 200 -0.67 8.60 7.58
CA SER A 200 0.77 8.42 7.40
C SER A 200 1.12 8.34 5.92
N SER A 201 2.06 9.16 5.47
CA SER A 201 2.47 9.25 4.05
C SER A 201 1.28 9.24 3.08
N ALA A 202 0.23 9.99 3.45
CA ALA A 202 -1.08 9.90 2.82
C ALA A 202 -1.12 10.62 1.48
N VAL A 203 -1.36 9.89 0.40
CA VAL A 203 -1.38 10.39 -0.99
C VAL A 203 -2.74 11.00 -1.33
N VAL A 204 -3.05 12.16 -0.76
CA VAL A 204 -4.37 12.81 -0.86
C VAL A 204 -4.58 13.61 -2.15
N LEU A 205 -3.53 13.90 -2.91
CA LEU A 205 -3.57 14.66 -4.17
C LEU A 205 -3.55 13.72 -5.36
N ALA A 206 -4.62 13.69 -6.14
CA ALA A 206 -4.61 13.07 -7.46
C ALA A 206 -3.82 13.95 -8.45
N ILE A 207 -2.94 13.36 -9.27
CA ILE A 207 -1.99 14.13 -10.09
C ILE A 207 -1.59 13.40 -11.38
N TYR A 208 -1.71 14.11 -12.54
CA TYR A 208 -1.33 13.57 -13.84
C TYR A 208 0.18 13.60 -14.12
N ASN A 209 0.83 14.73 -13.82
CA ASN A 209 2.24 14.95 -14.13
C ASN A 209 3.04 15.02 -12.83
N PHE A 210 3.32 13.87 -12.23
CA PHE A 210 3.98 13.81 -10.93
C PHE A 210 5.50 13.84 -11.09
N THR A 211 6.05 14.97 -11.54
CA THR A 211 7.49 15.19 -11.71
C THR A 211 8.23 15.36 -10.40
N GLU A 212 7.57 15.92 -9.38
CA GLU A 212 8.13 16.14 -8.03
C GLU A 212 8.53 14.83 -7.34
N PHE A 213 7.93 13.72 -7.77
CA PHE A 213 8.28 12.38 -7.31
C PHE A 213 9.75 12.06 -7.60
N ASP A 214 10.17 12.18 -8.85
CA ASP A 214 11.55 11.91 -9.27
C ASP A 214 12.53 13.00 -8.80
N GLN A 215 12.08 14.25 -8.69
CA GLN A 215 12.86 15.33 -8.10
C GLN A 215 13.26 14.99 -6.66
N GLN A 216 12.29 14.50 -5.86
CA GLN A 216 12.58 14.08 -4.48
C GLN A 216 13.59 12.92 -4.41
N ILE A 217 13.51 11.95 -5.32
CA ILE A 217 14.48 10.86 -5.38
C ILE A 217 15.87 11.42 -5.71
N GLY A 218 15.96 12.31 -6.70
CA GLY A 218 17.22 12.97 -7.09
C GLY A 218 17.84 13.79 -5.95
N GLU A 219 17.03 14.52 -5.17
CA GLU A 219 17.47 15.24 -3.97
C GLU A 219 17.99 14.26 -2.90
N SER A 220 17.27 13.18 -2.64
CA SER A 220 17.63 12.17 -1.65
C SER A 220 18.88 11.38 -2.05
N ALA A 221 19.12 11.18 -3.35
CA ALA A 221 20.28 10.50 -3.89
C ALA A 221 21.59 11.30 -3.72
N GLY A 222 21.51 12.63 -3.66
CA GLY A 222 22.67 13.50 -3.71
C GLY A 222 23.34 13.52 -5.10
N VAL A 223 24.29 14.42 -5.29
CA VAL A 223 24.85 14.74 -6.61
C VAL A 223 25.49 13.55 -7.30
N GLU A 224 26.31 12.76 -6.59
CA GLU A 224 27.06 11.65 -7.19
C GLU A 224 26.14 10.52 -7.67
N CYS A 225 25.22 10.08 -6.81
CA CYS A 225 24.29 9.01 -7.13
C CYS A 225 23.28 9.44 -8.20
N LYS A 226 22.72 10.66 -8.09
CA LYS A 226 21.81 11.22 -9.11
C LYS A 226 22.48 11.24 -10.49
N THR A 227 23.72 11.75 -10.57
CA THR A 227 24.45 11.80 -11.84
C THR A 227 24.73 10.39 -12.40
N ALA A 228 25.01 9.42 -11.52
CA ALA A 228 25.20 8.03 -11.95
C ALA A 228 23.89 7.43 -12.48
N LEU A 229 22.75 7.67 -11.81
CA LEU A 229 21.43 7.22 -12.27
C LEU A 229 21.05 7.84 -13.63
N GLN A 230 21.27 9.15 -13.80
CA GLN A 230 20.99 9.85 -15.07
C GLN A 230 21.83 9.26 -16.23
N GLN A 231 23.11 9.05 -15.99
CA GLN A 231 23.99 8.45 -16.99
C GLN A 231 23.58 7.00 -17.29
N THR A 232 23.20 6.23 -16.27
CA THR A 232 22.71 4.86 -16.44
C THR A 232 21.45 4.83 -17.32
N THR A 233 20.48 5.71 -17.06
CA THR A 233 19.26 5.81 -17.86
C THR A 233 19.55 6.15 -19.32
N GLN A 234 20.46 7.11 -19.58
CA GLN A 234 20.89 7.47 -20.94
C GLN A 234 21.57 6.30 -21.68
N LEU A 235 22.45 5.57 -21.00
CA LEU A 235 23.12 4.40 -21.58
C LEU A 235 22.11 3.26 -21.88
N ILE A 236 21.15 3.05 -21.00
CA ILE A 236 20.06 2.08 -21.22
C ILE A 236 19.24 2.47 -22.44
N GLU A 237 18.85 3.74 -22.60
CA GLU A 237 18.10 4.22 -23.78
C GLU A 237 18.88 4.02 -25.08
N GLN A 238 20.19 4.28 -25.06
CA GLN A 238 21.05 4.03 -26.23
C GLN A 238 21.12 2.53 -26.57
N LYS A 239 21.40 1.66 -25.59
CA LYS A 239 21.45 0.21 -25.79
C LYS A 239 20.09 -0.35 -26.22
N LEU A 240 18.99 0.21 -25.73
CA LEU A 240 17.61 -0.19 -26.10
C LEU A 240 17.33 0.03 -27.60
N GLY A 241 17.90 1.09 -28.19
CA GLY A 241 17.81 1.37 -29.63
C GLY A 241 18.68 0.46 -30.51
N ILE A 242 19.69 -0.21 -29.96
CA ILE A 242 20.62 -1.08 -30.69
C ILE A 242 20.16 -2.54 -30.65
N ASP A 243 20.01 -3.09 -29.44
CA ASP A 243 19.52 -4.46 -29.20
C ASP A 243 18.67 -4.50 -27.92
N GLY A 244 17.44 -4.01 -28.03
CA GLY A 244 16.51 -3.97 -26.93
C GLY A 244 16.15 -5.35 -26.35
N LYS A 245 16.20 -6.41 -27.17
CA LYS A 245 15.90 -7.75 -26.70
C LYS A 245 16.97 -8.30 -25.78
N ALA A 246 18.22 -8.21 -26.17
CA ALA A 246 19.35 -8.63 -25.35
C ALA A 246 19.44 -7.78 -24.07
N LEU A 247 19.23 -6.46 -24.18
CA LEU A 247 19.21 -5.57 -23.03
C LEU A 247 18.13 -5.96 -22.03
N LYS A 248 16.87 -6.14 -22.45
CA LYS A 248 15.78 -6.55 -21.56
C LYS A 248 16.05 -7.90 -20.89
N ALA A 249 16.66 -8.84 -21.63
CA ALA A 249 17.06 -10.13 -21.08
C ALA A 249 18.15 -10.01 -19.98
N SER A 250 19.08 -9.06 -20.09
CA SER A 250 20.11 -8.84 -19.07
C SER A 250 19.54 -8.37 -17.73
N PHE A 251 18.32 -7.80 -17.73
CA PHE A 251 17.55 -7.41 -16.55
C PHE A 251 16.49 -8.46 -16.11
N ASN A 252 16.48 -9.65 -16.69
CA ASN A 252 15.42 -10.65 -16.50
C ASN A 252 14.02 -10.13 -16.88
N ALA A 253 13.94 -9.19 -17.82
CA ALA A 253 12.73 -8.49 -18.22
C ALA A 253 12.39 -8.65 -19.72
N ALA A 254 12.81 -9.76 -20.35
CA ALA A 254 12.61 -10.03 -21.78
C ALA A 254 11.12 -10.04 -22.18
N ASP A 255 10.21 -10.33 -21.25
CA ASP A 255 8.76 -10.35 -21.48
C ASP A 255 8.13 -8.95 -21.59
N LEU A 256 8.83 -7.89 -21.17
CA LEU A 256 8.37 -6.51 -21.30
C LEU A 256 8.62 -6.01 -22.73
N VAL A 257 7.70 -6.37 -23.63
CA VAL A 257 7.83 -6.05 -25.07
C VAL A 257 7.79 -4.53 -25.30
N ILE A 258 6.92 -3.81 -24.58
CA ILE A 258 6.78 -2.35 -24.70
C ILE A 258 7.95 -1.67 -23.97
N ASP A 259 8.65 -0.76 -24.65
CA ASP A 259 9.81 -0.05 -24.09
C ASP A 259 9.44 0.79 -22.87
N GLY A 260 8.25 1.41 -22.89
CA GLY A 260 7.72 2.17 -21.75
C GLY A 260 7.56 1.29 -20.51
N ASP A 261 7.03 0.06 -20.65
CA ASP A 261 6.90 -0.89 -19.55
C ASP A 261 8.25 -1.26 -18.95
N PHE A 262 9.25 -1.48 -19.82
CA PHE A 262 10.61 -1.77 -19.36
C PHE A 262 11.27 -0.59 -18.66
N MET A 263 11.14 0.62 -19.21
CA MET A 263 11.73 1.82 -18.60
C MET A 263 11.01 2.21 -17.30
N TYR A 264 9.69 1.95 -17.19
CA TYR A 264 8.95 2.13 -15.95
C TYR A 264 9.39 1.12 -14.89
N PHE A 265 9.55 -0.15 -15.25
CA PHE A 265 10.10 -1.19 -14.37
C PHE A 265 11.48 -0.80 -13.81
N LEU A 266 12.37 -0.29 -14.64
CA LEU A 266 13.69 0.15 -14.21
C LEU A 266 13.64 1.37 -13.29
N ALA A 267 12.80 2.36 -13.60
CA ALA A 267 12.62 3.51 -12.73
C ALA A 267 12.13 3.11 -11.34
N ASP A 268 11.15 2.20 -11.26
CA ASP A 268 10.62 1.71 -9.98
C ASP A 268 11.64 0.90 -9.18
N ALA A 269 12.59 0.25 -9.84
CA ALA A 269 13.70 -0.41 -9.14
C ALA A 269 14.53 0.59 -8.33
N ALA A 270 14.87 1.74 -8.91
CA ALA A 270 15.55 2.81 -8.19
C ALA A 270 14.65 3.42 -7.11
N VAL A 271 13.38 3.72 -7.44
CA VAL A 271 12.38 4.25 -6.49
C VAL A 271 12.30 3.43 -5.22
N THR A 272 12.25 2.10 -5.35
CA THR A 272 12.08 1.19 -4.20
C THR A 272 13.18 1.35 -3.15
N ALA A 273 14.42 1.61 -3.57
CA ALA A 273 15.53 1.84 -2.65
C ALA A 273 15.32 3.11 -1.81
N PHE A 274 14.87 4.20 -2.42
CA PHE A 274 14.62 5.47 -1.72
C PHE A 274 13.33 5.45 -0.91
N GLN A 275 12.25 5.01 -1.51
CA GLN A 275 10.93 4.97 -0.88
C GLN A 275 10.94 4.21 0.43
N TYR A 276 11.71 3.15 0.52
CA TYR A 276 11.76 2.32 1.73
C TYR A 276 13.01 2.52 2.60
N GLY A 277 13.77 3.59 2.35
CA GLY A 277 14.85 4.02 3.23
C GLY A 277 16.11 3.14 3.15
N ASN A 278 16.42 2.64 1.97
CA ASN A 278 17.67 1.87 1.73
C ASN A 278 18.42 2.34 0.47
N PRO A 279 18.68 3.66 0.32
CA PRO A 279 19.30 4.19 -0.89
C PRO A 279 20.73 3.69 -1.10
N ASP A 280 21.45 3.35 -0.03
CA ASP A 280 22.84 2.91 -0.09
C ASP A 280 23.04 1.62 -0.91
N ILE A 281 22.04 0.74 -0.91
CA ILE A 281 22.11 -0.53 -1.66
C ILE A 281 22.16 -0.32 -3.18
N LEU A 282 21.64 0.83 -3.63
CA LEU A 282 21.69 1.26 -5.02
C LEU A 282 22.89 2.22 -5.26
N CYS A 283 22.97 3.26 -4.44
CA CYS A 283 23.88 4.38 -4.71
C CYS A 283 25.36 4.00 -4.58
N LYS A 284 25.74 3.25 -3.51
CA LYS A 284 27.13 2.89 -3.30
C LYS A 284 27.72 2.09 -4.47
N PRO A 285 27.15 0.94 -4.88
CA PRO A 285 27.67 0.17 -6.00
C PRO A 285 27.68 0.95 -7.31
N LEU A 286 26.64 1.77 -7.57
CA LEU A 286 26.54 2.50 -8.83
C LEU A 286 27.58 3.65 -8.92
N VAL A 287 27.82 4.35 -7.82
CA VAL A 287 28.84 5.40 -7.74
C VAL A 287 30.25 4.81 -7.82
N GLU A 288 30.49 3.67 -7.17
CA GLU A 288 31.77 2.95 -7.23
C GLU A 288 32.05 2.48 -8.66
N ALA A 289 31.12 1.86 -9.35
CA ALA A 289 31.21 1.44 -10.74
C ALA A 289 31.53 2.64 -11.65
N LYS A 290 30.88 3.79 -11.46
CA LYS A 290 31.15 5.01 -12.20
C LYS A 290 32.59 5.50 -11.98
N LYS A 291 33.07 5.52 -10.74
CA LYS A 291 34.45 5.94 -10.40
C LYS A 291 35.49 4.99 -10.95
N ALA A 292 35.21 3.69 -11.02
CA ALA A 292 36.05 2.66 -11.59
C ALA A 292 36.03 2.62 -13.14
N GLY A 293 35.13 3.35 -13.80
CA GLY A 293 34.94 3.29 -15.25
C GLY A 293 34.29 1.98 -15.73
N GLU A 294 33.58 1.30 -14.87
CA GLU A 294 32.81 0.08 -15.19
C GLU A 294 31.52 0.39 -15.94
N ASP A 295 30.92 -0.62 -16.59
CA ASP A 295 29.61 -0.46 -17.27
C ASP A 295 28.52 -0.25 -16.26
N LEU A 296 27.95 0.97 -16.23
CA LEU A 296 26.87 1.33 -15.34
C LEU A 296 25.57 0.53 -15.58
N VAL A 297 25.36 0.07 -16.82
CA VAL A 297 24.19 -0.75 -17.15
C VAL A 297 24.30 -2.12 -16.50
N ASP A 298 25.48 -2.71 -16.51
CA ASP A 298 25.74 -4.00 -15.86
C ASP A 298 25.64 -3.88 -14.33
N ALA A 299 26.21 -2.82 -13.74
CA ALA A 299 26.11 -2.53 -12.31
C ALA A 299 24.64 -2.36 -11.89
N TYR A 300 23.85 -1.64 -12.67
CA TYR A 300 22.43 -1.45 -12.40
C TYR A 300 21.63 -2.73 -12.62
N ALA A 301 21.94 -3.51 -13.65
CA ALA A 301 21.29 -4.80 -13.88
C ALA A 301 21.52 -5.79 -12.72
N LYS A 302 22.73 -5.75 -12.13
CA LYS A 302 23.04 -6.54 -10.93
C LYS A 302 22.14 -6.11 -9.76
N PHE A 303 22.04 -4.81 -9.47
CA PHE A 303 21.15 -4.26 -8.44
C PHE A 303 19.68 -4.68 -8.68
N VAL A 304 19.17 -4.53 -9.90
CA VAL A 304 17.80 -4.92 -10.25
C VAL A 304 17.56 -6.39 -10.00
N LYS A 305 18.46 -7.28 -10.42
CA LYS A 305 18.30 -8.73 -10.26
C LYS A 305 18.42 -9.18 -8.80
N GLU A 306 19.42 -8.69 -8.08
CA GLU A 306 19.71 -9.15 -6.72
C GLU A 306 18.79 -8.53 -5.68
N TYR A 307 18.57 -7.22 -5.76
CA TYR A 307 17.77 -6.50 -4.77
C TYR A 307 16.31 -6.39 -5.20
N TYR A 308 16.00 -5.83 -6.37
CA TYR A 308 14.63 -5.52 -6.74
C TYR A 308 13.82 -6.78 -7.03
N LEU A 309 14.33 -7.69 -7.85
CA LEU A 309 13.69 -8.96 -8.14
C LEU A 309 13.94 -10.00 -7.02
N GLY A 310 15.16 -10.07 -6.52
CA GLY A 310 15.59 -11.07 -5.53
C GLY A 310 15.05 -10.74 -4.14
N THR A 311 15.65 -9.76 -3.46
CA THR A 311 15.32 -9.45 -2.05
C THR A 311 13.93 -8.85 -1.90
N SER A 312 13.55 -7.89 -2.74
CA SER A 312 12.23 -7.25 -2.68
C SER A 312 11.13 -8.11 -3.32
N GLY A 313 11.48 -9.16 -4.06
CA GLY A 313 10.54 -10.13 -4.63
C GLY A 313 9.55 -9.52 -5.62
N VAL A 314 9.95 -8.47 -6.36
CA VAL A 314 9.12 -7.85 -7.39
C VAL A 314 8.95 -8.79 -8.56
N ASN A 315 7.74 -8.85 -9.09
CA ASN A 315 7.45 -9.62 -10.30
C ASN A 315 7.47 -8.68 -11.51
N VAL A 316 8.30 -8.99 -12.49
CA VAL A 316 8.37 -8.26 -13.77
C VAL A 316 7.01 -8.16 -14.46
N GLN A 317 6.17 -9.19 -14.32
CA GLN A 317 4.84 -9.23 -14.94
C GLN A 317 3.90 -8.13 -14.43
N SER A 318 4.14 -7.54 -13.24
CA SER A 318 3.37 -6.39 -12.73
C SER A 318 3.47 -5.15 -13.64
N TYR A 319 4.52 -5.08 -14.48
CA TYR A 319 4.75 -4.02 -15.47
C TYR A 319 4.30 -4.41 -16.88
N ASN A 320 3.89 -5.65 -17.09
CA ASN A 320 3.51 -6.16 -18.42
C ASN A 320 2.04 -5.89 -18.70
N GLN A 321 1.74 -4.96 -19.60
CA GLN A 321 0.36 -4.62 -19.97
C GLN A 321 -0.46 -5.83 -20.46
N LYS A 322 0.19 -6.82 -21.09
CA LYS A 322 -0.49 -8.07 -21.48
C LYS A 322 -0.92 -8.88 -20.24
N TYR A 323 -0.07 -8.95 -19.23
CA TYR A 323 -0.41 -9.62 -17.96
C TYR A 323 -1.51 -8.87 -17.20
N LEU A 324 -1.46 -7.53 -17.18
CA LEU A 324 -2.47 -6.70 -16.52
C LEU A 324 -3.89 -6.86 -17.14
N LYS A 325 -4.01 -7.40 -18.34
CA LYS A 325 -5.31 -7.75 -18.96
C LYS A 325 -5.94 -9.02 -18.38
N ASN A 326 -5.22 -9.80 -17.60
CA ASN A 326 -5.77 -11.00 -16.97
C ASN A 326 -6.85 -10.60 -15.95
N THR A 327 -8.05 -11.14 -16.14
CA THR A 327 -9.22 -10.86 -15.30
C THR A 327 -9.48 -11.92 -14.23
N ALA A 328 -8.63 -12.92 -14.09
CA ALA A 328 -8.76 -13.94 -13.06
C ALA A 328 -8.60 -13.34 -11.66
N VAL A 329 -9.47 -13.75 -10.74
CA VAL A 329 -9.38 -13.36 -9.33
C VAL A 329 -8.38 -14.26 -8.61
N SER A 330 -7.45 -13.66 -7.90
CA SER A 330 -6.60 -14.35 -6.93
C SER A 330 -6.29 -13.40 -5.77
N GLU A 331 -5.90 -13.93 -4.63
CA GLU A 331 -5.48 -13.09 -3.48
C GLU A 331 -4.34 -12.12 -3.82
N ASN A 332 -3.59 -12.41 -4.86
CA ASN A 332 -2.43 -11.64 -5.30
C ASN A 332 -2.70 -10.80 -6.56
N SER A 333 -3.97 -10.64 -6.99
CA SER A 333 -4.37 -9.86 -8.18
C SER A 333 -4.36 -8.34 -7.97
N SER A 334 -3.53 -7.82 -7.05
CA SER A 334 -3.55 -6.39 -6.69
C SER A 334 -3.11 -5.47 -7.82
N ASP A 335 -2.22 -5.90 -8.72
CA ASP A 335 -1.66 -5.02 -9.75
C ASP A 335 -2.75 -4.48 -10.70
N ARG A 336 -3.62 -5.36 -11.24
CA ARG A 336 -4.73 -4.93 -12.10
C ARG A 336 -5.72 -4.02 -11.36
N LEU A 337 -6.02 -4.32 -10.09
CA LEU A 337 -6.94 -3.54 -9.26
C LEU A 337 -6.39 -2.14 -9.00
N TRP A 338 -5.12 -2.05 -8.62
CA TRP A 338 -4.46 -0.78 -8.37
C TRP A 338 -4.38 0.08 -9.64
N TRP A 339 -3.95 -0.53 -10.77
CA TRP A 339 -3.96 0.17 -12.05
C TRP A 339 -5.35 0.65 -12.46
N PHE A 340 -6.42 -0.08 -12.12
CA PHE A 340 -7.78 0.41 -12.38
C PHE A 340 -8.09 1.69 -11.59
N GLN A 341 -7.76 1.75 -10.30
CA GLN A 341 -7.96 2.95 -9.49
C GLN A 341 -7.07 4.11 -9.96
N VAL A 342 -5.82 3.84 -10.29
CA VAL A 342 -4.92 4.81 -10.93
C VAL A 342 -5.51 5.35 -12.23
N CYS A 343 -6.06 4.48 -13.06
CA CYS A 343 -6.63 4.83 -14.37
C CYS A 343 -8.05 5.46 -14.32
N THR A 344 -8.69 5.50 -13.14
CA THR A 344 -10.06 6.04 -13.02
C THR A 344 -10.17 7.19 -12.05
N GLU A 345 -9.33 7.25 -11.00
CA GLU A 345 -9.46 8.24 -9.93
C GLU A 345 -8.22 9.11 -9.74
N PHE A 346 -7.01 8.51 -9.60
CA PHE A 346 -5.88 9.19 -8.98
C PHE A 346 -4.80 9.65 -9.95
N ALA A 347 -4.65 9.00 -11.07
CA ALA A 347 -3.48 9.06 -11.95
C ALA A 347 -2.20 8.65 -11.20
N TYR A 348 -1.63 9.49 -10.37
CA TYR A 348 -0.31 9.28 -9.73
C TYR A 348 0.76 8.93 -10.77
N PHE A 349 0.68 9.52 -11.94
CA PHE A 349 1.58 9.24 -13.04
C PHE A 349 2.95 9.86 -12.78
N GLN A 350 3.87 9.03 -12.32
CA GLN A 350 5.26 9.41 -12.16
C GLN A 350 5.87 9.55 -13.55
N VAL A 351 6.21 10.77 -13.91
CA VAL A 351 6.67 11.12 -15.24
C VAL A 351 8.03 11.81 -15.19
N ALA A 352 8.82 11.62 -16.24
CA ALA A 352 10.10 12.29 -16.37
C ALA A 352 9.90 13.83 -16.40
N PRO A 353 10.58 14.59 -15.52
CA PRO A 353 10.66 16.04 -15.70
C PRO A 353 11.36 16.40 -17.00
N SER A 354 11.07 17.56 -17.55
CA SER A 354 11.65 18.03 -18.83
C SER A 354 13.17 18.19 -18.79
N ASN A 355 13.70 18.49 -17.63
CA ASN A 355 15.14 18.68 -17.40
C ASN A 355 15.55 17.92 -16.13
N ASP A 356 16.84 17.54 -16.05
CA ASP A 356 17.45 16.97 -14.85
C ASP A 356 16.79 15.66 -14.38
N SER A 357 16.27 14.86 -15.34
CA SER A 357 15.52 13.63 -15.06
C SER A 357 16.44 12.45 -14.75
N ILE A 358 16.06 11.63 -13.78
CA ILE A 358 16.58 10.28 -13.53
C ILE A 358 15.78 9.20 -14.25
N ARG A 359 14.59 9.54 -14.73
CA ARG A 359 13.63 8.65 -15.44
C ARG A 359 13.71 8.90 -16.94
N SER A 360 13.50 7.86 -17.74
CA SER A 360 13.38 7.96 -19.19
C SER A 360 12.15 8.78 -19.61
N SER A 361 12.33 9.62 -20.64
CA SER A 361 11.23 10.36 -21.27
C SER A 361 10.20 9.46 -21.97
N LYS A 362 10.49 8.16 -22.13
CA LYS A 362 9.52 7.17 -22.61
C LYS A 362 8.41 6.90 -21.58
N VAL A 363 8.61 7.33 -20.33
CA VAL A 363 7.63 7.24 -19.23
C VAL A 363 7.07 8.63 -18.98
N ASP A 364 6.15 9.04 -19.83
CA ASP A 364 5.44 10.30 -19.78
C ASP A 364 3.94 10.10 -19.50
N THR A 365 3.17 11.17 -19.43
CA THR A 365 1.72 11.11 -19.22
C THR A 365 1.02 10.29 -20.32
N ARG A 366 1.48 10.39 -21.56
CA ARG A 366 0.89 9.67 -22.68
C ARG A 366 1.09 8.17 -22.55
N TYR A 367 2.29 7.74 -22.13
CA TYR A 367 2.56 6.33 -21.83
C TYR A 367 1.55 5.76 -20.82
N HIS A 368 1.31 6.47 -19.71
CA HIS A 368 0.36 6.02 -18.69
C HIS A 368 -1.09 6.01 -19.19
N LEU A 369 -1.51 7.02 -19.94
CA LEU A 369 -2.85 7.05 -20.55
C LEU A 369 -3.04 5.93 -21.58
N ASP A 370 -2.03 5.64 -22.39
CA ASP A 370 -2.06 4.52 -23.35
C ASP A 370 -2.10 3.17 -22.61
N LEU A 371 -1.39 3.02 -21.47
CA LEU A 371 -1.49 1.84 -20.61
C LEU A 371 -2.94 1.67 -20.10
N CYS A 372 -3.55 2.72 -19.55
CA CYS A 372 -4.94 2.68 -19.09
C CYS A 372 -5.90 2.23 -20.19
N LYS A 373 -5.79 2.84 -21.37
CA LYS A 373 -6.59 2.49 -22.56
C LYS A 373 -6.34 1.05 -23.03
N ASN A 374 -5.09 0.62 -23.06
CA ASN A 374 -4.71 -0.71 -23.53
C ASN A 374 -5.19 -1.82 -22.59
N VAL A 375 -5.15 -1.58 -21.28
CA VAL A 375 -5.50 -2.58 -20.25
C VAL A 375 -7.00 -2.63 -19.99
N PHE A 376 -7.66 -1.48 -19.90
CA PHE A 376 -9.06 -1.38 -19.45
C PHE A 376 -10.05 -0.99 -20.56
N GLY A 377 -9.57 -0.52 -21.71
CA GLY A 377 -10.40 -0.16 -22.85
C GLY A 377 -10.47 1.34 -23.12
N LYS A 378 -11.03 1.68 -24.28
CA LYS A 378 -11.22 3.07 -24.71
C LYS A 378 -12.19 3.78 -23.77
N GLY A 379 -11.86 5.01 -23.38
CA GLY A 379 -12.70 5.85 -22.50
C GLY A 379 -12.38 5.71 -21.01
N ILE A 380 -11.43 4.84 -20.63
CA ILE A 380 -10.91 4.80 -19.27
C ILE A 380 -9.74 5.78 -19.17
N PHE A 381 -9.89 6.78 -18.33
CA PHE A 381 -8.89 7.78 -17.99
C PHE A 381 -9.20 8.32 -16.57
N PRO A 382 -8.20 8.75 -15.80
CA PRO A 382 -8.41 9.20 -14.43
C PRO A 382 -9.08 10.58 -14.40
N ASP A 383 -10.12 10.70 -13.57
CA ASP A 383 -10.80 11.99 -13.30
C ASP A 383 -10.15 12.68 -12.08
N VAL A 384 -8.95 13.22 -12.32
CA VAL A 384 -8.12 13.87 -11.31
C VAL A 384 -8.81 15.09 -10.72
N ASP A 385 -9.48 15.89 -11.57
CA ASP A 385 -10.15 17.11 -11.13
C ASP A 385 -11.33 16.79 -10.22
N ALA A 386 -12.19 15.84 -10.61
CA ALA A 386 -13.31 15.44 -9.76
C ALA A 386 -12.82 14.83 -8.44
N THR A 387 -11.75 14.05 -8.46
CA THR A 387 -11.15 13.49 -7.24
C THR A 387 -10.64 14.59 -6.31
N ASN A 388 -9.90 15.56 -6.84
CA ASN A 388 -9.36 16.66 -6.04
C ASN A 388 -10.47 17.62 -5.55
N ILE A 389 -11.49 17.90 -6.37
CA ILE A 389 -12.65 18.68 -5.94
C ILE A 389 -13.39 17.98 -4.80
N TYR A 390 -13.58 16.66 -4.91
CA TYR A 390 -14.34 15.89 -3.93
C TYR A 390 -13.64 15.77 -2.58
N TYR A 391 -12.31 15.60 -2.56
CA TYR A 391 -11.53 15.38 -1.34
C TYR A 391 -10.71 16.59 -0.87
N GLY A 392 -10.47 17.54 -1.73
CA GLY A 392 -9.70 18.75 -1.43
C GLY A 392 -8.20 18.66 -1.73
N GLY A 393 -7.70 17.52 -2.20
CA GLY A 393 -6.26 17.31 -2.43
C GLY A 393 -5.42 17.67 -1.21
N THR A 394 -4.31 18.40 -1.40
CA THR A 394 -3.46 18.88 -0.28
C THR A 394 -4.10 20.02 0.53
N LYS A 395 -5.21 20.61 0.03
CA LYS A 395 -6.01 21.63 0.71
C LYS A 395 -7.25 21.05 1.40
N ILE A 396 -7.20 19.76 1.74
CA ILE A 396 -8.26 19.07 2.47
C ILE A 396 -8.78 19.91 3.63
N ALA A 397 -10.11 20.04 3.77
CA ALA A 397 -10.78 20.87 4.78
C ALA A 397 -11.42 19.96 5.86
N GLY A 398 -10.60 19.16 6.54
CA GLY A 398 -11.01 18.25 7.60
C GLY A 398 -10.74 18.82 9.00
N SER A 399 -10.86 17.95 10.00
CA SER A 399 -10.51 18.24 11.40
C SER A 399 -10.03 16.99 12.10
N LYS A 400 -9.16 17.14 13.09
CA LYS A 400 -8.61 16.05 13.91
C LYS A 400 -7.94 14.95 13.04
N ILE A 401 -7.09 15.39 12.09
CA ILE A 401 -6.30 14.52 11.22
C ILE A 401 -4.82 14.85 11.45
N VAL A 402 -4.02 13.87 11.87
CA VAL A 402 -2.56 13.98 11.90
C VAL A 402 -2.01 13.48 10.58
N PHE A 403 -1.26 14.31 9.87
CA PHE A 403 -0.47 13.92 8.71
C PHE A 403 0.99 13.71 9.10
N THR A 404 1.61 12.65 8.61
CA THR A 404 3.03 12.38 8.81
C THR A 404 3.69 12.03 7.48
N ASN A 405 4.92 12.50 7.26
CA ASN A 405 5.67 12.27 6.03
C ASN A 405 7.15 12.00 6.36
N GLY A 406 7.79 11.15 5.60
CA GLY A 406 9.25 11.00 5.62
C GLY A 406 9.93 12.06 4.74
N SER A 407 11.09 12.57 5.16
CA SER A 407 11.82 13.58 4.38
C SER A 407 12.34 13.07 3.03
N GLN A 408 12.55 11.76 2.91
CA GLN A 408 13.00 11.10 1.68
C GLN A 408 11.87 10.37 0.95
N ASP A 409 10.64 10.49 1.43
CA ASP A 409 9.48 9.88 0.80
C ASP A 409 9.13 10.63 -0.50
N PRO A 410 9.23 10.00 -1.69
CA PRO A 410 8.88 10.66 -2.93
C PRO A 410 7.38 10.97 -3.04
N TRP A 411 6.54 10.23 -2.31
CA TRP A 411 5.10 10.46 -2.26
C TRP A 411 4.68 11.67 -1.43
N ARG A 412 5.59 12.26 -0.63
CA ARG A 412 5.24 13.39 0.25
C ARG A 412 4.66 14.59 -0.50
N HIS A 413 5.01 14.75 -1.78
CA HIS A 413 4.50 15.84 -2.62
C HIS A 413 3.02 15.66 -3.02
N ALA A 414 2.50 14.43 -2.94
CA ALA A 414 1.06 14.16 -3.03
C ALA A 414 0.36 14.16 -1.66
N SER A 415 1.08 14.46 -0.56
CA SER A 415 0.56 14.53 0.80
C SER A 415 0.41 15.97 1.29
N LYS A 416 -0.37 16.15 2.36
CA LYS A 416 -0.41 17.42 3.08
C LYS A 416 0.89 17.59 3.87
N GLN A 417 1.67 18.64 3.57
CA GLN A 417 2.94 18.92 4.23
C GLN A 417 2.88 20.15 5.17
N ILE A 418 1.87 20.99 5.00
CA ILE A 418 1.71 22.22 5.78
C ILE A 418 0.60 22.02 6.79
N SER A 419 0.89 22.23 8.07
CA SER A 419 -0.10 22.21 9.13
C SER A 419 -1.18 23.26 8.95
N SER A 420 -2.39 22.95 9.37
CA SER A 420 -3.51 23.87 9.48
C SER A 420 -4.23 23.60 10.81
N PRO A 421 -5.13 24.49 11.28
CA PRO A 421 -5.89 24.23 12.48
C PRO A 421 -6.54 22.83 12.44
N ASP A 422 -6.45 22.09 13.53
CA ASP A 422 -6.93 20.72 13.68
C ASP A 422 -6.38 19.66 12.69
N MET A 423 -5.43 20.04 11.85
CA MET A 423 -4.76 19.14 10.92
C MET A 423 -3.25 19.37 10.93
N PRO A 424 -2.56 18.96 12.01
CA PRO A 424 -1.11 19.03 12.09
C PRO A 424 -0.47 18.10 11.04
N SER A 425 0.66 18.57 10.49
CA SER A 425 1.49 17.81 9.58
C SER A 425 2.94 17.80 10.07
N TYR A 426 3.53 16.63 10.21
CA TYR A 426 4.89 16.44 10.70
C TYR A 426 5.74 15.73 9.67
N THR A 427 6.96 16.23 9.46
CA THR A 427 7.96 15.57 8.61
C THR A 427 9.07 14.97 9.47
N MET A 428 9.29 13.68 9.33
CA MET A 428 10.44 12.99 9.93
C MET A 428 11.66 13.24 9.06
N THR A 429 12.58 14.08 9.55
CA THR A 429 13.80 14.42 8.81
C THR A 429 14.96 13.58 9.30
N CYS A 430 15.28 12.53 8.57
CA CYS A 430 16.44 11.69 8.83
C CYS A 430 16.92 11.02 7.55
N TYR A 431 18.15 10.54 7.58
CA TYR A 431 18.62 9.60 6.56
C TYR A 431 17.78 8.32 6.64
N ASN A 432 17.25 7.85 5.53
CA ASN A 432 16.34 6.70 5.43
C ASN A 432 14.92 6.91 5.98
N CYS A 433 14.48 8.14 6.25
CA CYS A 433 13.08 8.44 6.54
C CYS A 433 12.25 8.45 5.24
N GLY A 434 11.89 7.27 4.77
CA GLY A 434 11.07 7.06 3.58
C GLY A 434 9.57 6.97 3.89
N HIS A 435 8.86 6.27 3.03
CA HIS A 435 7.40 6.14 3.01
C HIS A 435 6.85 5.36 4.21
N GLY A 436 5.95 5.95 5.00
CA GLY A 436 5.28 5.32 6.14
C GLY A 436 6.21 4.96 7.32
N THR A 437 7.31 5.68 7.49
CA THR A 437 8.35 5.34 8.48
C THR A 437 7.84 5.40 9.93
N ASP A 438 6.89 6.28 10.24
CA ASP A 438 6.29 6.40 11.58
C ASP A 438 5.53 5.15 12.01
N MET A 439 4.90 4.44 11.08
CA MET A 439 4.07 3.26 11.36
C MET A 439 4.80 1.94 11.15
N ARG A 440 6.00 1.98 10.54
CA ARG A 440 6.81 0.78 10.29
C ARG A 440 7.80 0.51 11.41
N GLY A 441 8.27 -0.70 11.45
CA GLY A 441 9.29 -1.16 12.39
C GLY A 441 8.73 -2.15 13.40
N CYS A 442 9.59 -2.56 14.32
CA CYS A 442 9.21 -3.52 15.34
C CYS A 442 8.38 -2.88 16.46
N PRO A 443 7.61 -3.67 17.19
CA PRO A 443 6.86 -3.21 18.35
C PRO A 443 7.81 -2.63 19.39
N GLN A 444 7.53 -1.41 19.84
CA GLN A 444 8.26 -0.74 20.91
C GLN A 444 7.37 -0.63 22.13
N SER A 445 7.98 -0.64 23.32
CA SER A 445 7.22 -0.36 24.55
C SER A 445 6.59 1.04 24.47
N PRO A 446 5.31 1.22 24.82
CA PRO A 446 4.68 2.53 24.87
C PRO A 446 5.31 3.48 25.89
N PHE A 447 6.04 2.94 26.85
CA PHE A 447 6.73 3.70 27.90
C PHE A 447 8.22 3.90 27.62
N ASN A 448 8.76 3.23 26.63
CA ASN A 448 10.14 3.29 26.23
C ASN A 448 10.21 3.67 24.76
N ILE A 449 10.40 4.95 24.50
CA ILE A 449 10.43 5.54 23.17
C ILE A 449 11.69 5.10 22.41
N GLU A 450 12.75 4.78 23.14
CA GLU A 450 13.95 4.16 22.62
C GLU A 450 13.73 2.65 22.53
N GLY A 451 13.74 2.11 21.33
CA GLY A 451 13.61 0.66 21.14
C GLY A 451 14.69 -0.08 21.89
N ASN A 452 14.31 -0.93 22.84
CA ASN A 452 15.23 -1.72 23.65
C ASN A 452 15.74 -2.98 22.94
N ASP A 453 15.19 -3.31 21.79
CA ASP A 453 15.64 -4.47 21.03
C ASP A 453 16.81 -4.05 20.12
N LYS A 454 17.92 -4.75 20.17
CA LYS A 454 19.13 -4.44 19.37
C LYS A 454 18.87 -4.30 17.87
N ASN A 455 17.74 -4.84 17.41
CA ASN A 455 17.30 -4.81 16.01
C ASN A 455 16.11 -3.85 15.79
N CYS A 456 15.71 -3.05 16.76
CA CYS A 456 14.45 -2.30 16.79
C CYS A 456 14.66 -0.81 17.08
N THR A 457 15.73 -0.23 16.60
CA THR A 457 16.03 1.19 16.78
C THR A 457 15.34 2.01 15.69
N SER A 458 14.60 3.05 16.09
CA SER A 458 14.11 4.08 15.20
C SER A 458 14.90 5.39 15.41
N PRO A 459 15.14 6.18 14.35
CA PRO A 459 15.78 7.49 14.50
C PRO A 459 14.99 8.43 15.41
N ASP A 460 15.69 9.34 16.12
CA ASP A 460 15.08 10.35 17.01
C ASP A 460 13.96 11.15 16.35
N ALA A 461 14.10 11.47 15.05
CA ALA A 461 13.08 12.18 14.29
C ALA A 461 11.76 11.39 14.25
N VAL A 462 11.81 10.07 14.13
CA VAL A 462 10.64 9.19 14.14
C VAL A 462 10.01 9.17 15.53
N HIS A 463 10.83 9.05 16.58
CA HIS A 463 10.34 9.07 17.98
C HIS A 463 9.61 10.36 18.31
N LYS A 464 10.16 11.52 17.92
CA LYS A 464 9.53 12.83 18.14
C LYS A 464 8.16 12.93 17.46
N VAL A 465 8.04 12.43 16.22
CA VAL A 465 6.77 12.43 15.52
C VAL A 465 5.78 11.45 16.15
N ARG A 466 6.23 10.27 16.56
CA ARG A 466 5.40 9.30 17.31
C ARG A 466 4.87 9.88 18.62
N GLN A 467 5.66 10.69 19.35
CA GLN A 467 5.19 11.42 20.52
C GLN A 467 4.07 12.40 20.16
N LYS A 468 4.22 13.16 19.07
CA LYS A 468 3.17 14.07 18.59
C LYS A 468 1.89 13.34 18.20
N ILE A 469 1.99 12.18 17.56
CA ILE A 469 0.83 11.34 17.27
C ILE A 469 0.10 10.98 18.57
N ILE A 470 0.85 10.51 19.59
CA ILE A 470 0.28 10.14 20.90
C ILE A 470 -0.40 11.33 21.58
N GLU A 471 0.23 12.53 21.60
CA GLU A 471 -0.34 13.75 22.17
C GLU A 471 -1.70 14.09 21.53
N HIS A 472 -1.80 14.03 20.19
CA HIS A 472 -3.06 14.28 19.50
C HIS A 472 -4.10 13.20 19.76
N MET A 473 -3.69 11.93 19.83
CA MET A 473 -4.60 10.83 20.16
C MET A 473 -5.16 10.97 21.58
N ASP A 474 -4.32 11.25 22.58
CA ASP A 474 -4.74 11.48 23.96
C ASP A 474 -5.79 12.61 24.02
N LEU A 475 -5.50 13.74 23.37
CA LEU A 475 -6.40 14.89 23.35
C LEU A 475 -7.74 14.58 22.67
N TRP A 476 -7.71 13.99 21.49
CA TRP A 476 -8.94 13.80 20.70
C TRP A 476 -9.80 12.64 21.19
N LEU A 477 -9.21 11.58 21.74
CA LEU A 477 -9.94 10.50 22.38
C LEU A 477 -10.64 10.98 23.67
N SER A 478 -9.96 11.80 24.50
CA SER A 478 -10.59 12.37 25.70
C SER A 478 -11.76 13.29 25.36
N GLN A 479 -11.60 14.18 24.37
CA GLN A 479 -12.67 15.07 23.91
C GLN A 479 -13.90 14.31 23.37
N CYS A 480 -13.67 13.14 22.77
CA CYS A 480 -14.74 12.29 22.29
C CYS A 480 -15.57 11.71 23.45
N GLN A 481 -14.90 11.23 24.48
CA GLN A 481 -15.55 10.66 25.69
C GLN A 481 -16.35 11.72 26.47
N ASP A 482 -15.86 12.96 26.54
CA ASP A 482 -16.55 14.05 27.27
C ASP A 482 -17.86 14.46 26.57
N GLN A 483 -17.94 14.40 25.24
CA GLN A 483 -19.18 14.68 24.51
C GLN A 483 -20.28 13.68 24.80
N ASP A 484 -19.95 12.39 24.96
CA ASP A 484 -20.94 11.34 25.25
C ASP A 484 -21.44 11.39 26.70
N THR A 485 -20.64 11.92 27.65
CA THR A 485 -21.01 12.00 29.07
C THR A 485 -21.82 13.24 29.43
N GLY A 486 -22.07 14.16 28.47
CA GLY A 486 -22.85 15.39 28.71
C GLY A 486 -22.22 16.36 29.71
N ARG A 487 -20.93 16.20 30.03
CA ARG A 487 -20.18 17.12 30.89
C ARG A 487 -19.73 18.32 30.07
N ASN A 488 -20.67 19.21 29.77
CA ASN A 488 -20.31 20.58 29.42
C ASN A 488 -19.79 21.24 30.71
N CYS A 489 -18.49 21.42 30.80
CA CYS A 489 -17.95 22.40 31.73
C CYS A 489 -18.44 23.79 31.27
N ILE A 490 -19.37 24.35 32.03
CA ILE A 490 -19.80 25.75 31.93
C ILE A 490 -18.67 26.65 32.45
#